data_65b55b0a8e5dcb11e89d24e12aa109e1
#
_entry.id   65b55b0a8e5dcb11e89d24e12aa109e1
#
_cell.length_a   1.000
_cell.length_b   1.000
_cell.length_c   1.000
_cell.angle_alpha   90.00
_cell.angle_beta   90.00
_cell.angle_gamma   90.00
#
_symmetry.space_group_name_H-M   'P 1'
#
loop_
_entity.id
_entity.type
_entity.pdbx_description
1 polymer ?
#
loop_
_entity_poly.entity_id
_entity_poly.type
_entity_poly.pdbx_seq_one_letter_code
_entity_poly.pdbx_strand_id
1 'polypeptide(L)'
;MLRWLKADLHVHTVLSPCAELEMGPRAIVAAAAANGIGLLGITDHNAWANVPAVAALAAREGIAVLPGMEVQTREEVHVLCFFPDLASLAVVGEEIRRHLPRIENRPEVFGDQVIVDAEENILGFENTLLLNSVELTLEEVQDITRRAGGLFIPAHVDRPAFSLLANLGVVPPALEPDALEISGRVTPEEVKSLFPALTGYSLITSSDAHRLSDLATPRATWFYVAAPTLAEVVLALAGLEGRKVVIVSSLENKPHDLPGRL
;
A
#
# COMPACT_ATOMS: atom_id res chain seq x y z
N MET A 1 1.36 -9.33 23.66
CA MET A 1 2.85 -9.27 23.66
C MET A 1 3.28 -8.69 22.32
N LEU A 2 4.19 -7.71 22.31
CA LEU A 2 4.70 -7.12 21.07
C LEU A 2 5.62 -8.12 20.35
N ARG A 3 5.52 -8.15 19.01
CA ARG A 3 6.36 -9.00 18.14
C ARG A 3 6.66 -8.29 16.84
N TRP A 4 7.77 -8.64 16.21
CA TRP A 4 8.09 -8.15 14.87
C TRP A 4 7.25 -8.86 13.82
N LEU A 5 6.72 -8.07 12.90
CA LEU A 5 5.88 -8.51 11.79
C LEU A 5 6.42 -7.88 10.50
N LYS A 6 6.83 -8.74 9.56
CA LYS A 6 7.23 -8.29 8.21
C LYS A 6 5.99 -7.88 7.44
N ALA A 7 6.03 -6.72 6.82
CA ALA A 7 4.92 -6.19 6.04
C ALA A 7 5.33 -5.85 4.61
N ASP A 8 4.37 -5.99 3.71
CA ASP A 8 4.37 -5.41 2.38
C ASP A 8 3.02 -4.75 2.17
N LEU A 9 3.01 -3.42 2.19
CA LEU A 9 1.77 -2.64 2.19
C LEU A 9 1.40 -2.10 0.81
N HIS A 10 2.09 -2.50 -0.27
CA HIS A 10 1.82 -2.00 -1.62
C HIS A 10 1.91 -3.15 -2.62
N VAL A 11 0.77 -3.80 -2.84
CA VAL A 11 0.66 -4.98 -3.72
C VAL A 11 -0.58 -4.85 -4.59
N HIS A 12 -0.39 -4.99 -5.90
CA HIS A 12 -1.45 -4.98 -6.89
C HIS A 12 -1.91 -6.40 -7.23
N THR A 13 -3.18 -6.51 -7.62
CA THR A 13 -3.76 -7.76 -8.13
C THR A 13 -4.00 -7.66 -9.63
N VAL A 14 -4.56 -8.70 -10.23
CA VAL A 14 -5.03 -8.71 -11.63
C VAL A 14 -6.12 -7.67 -11.94
N LEU A 15 -6.58 -6.91 -10.94
CA LEU A 15 -7.50 -5.79 -11.14
C LEU A 15 -6.78 -4.54 -11.62
N SER A 16 -5.54 -4.35 -11.23
CA SER A 16 -4.71 -3.26 -11.75
C SER A 16 -4.20 -3.62 -13.15
N PRO A 17 -4.52 -2.84 -14.19
CA PRO A 17 -4.24 -3.25 -15.58
C PRO A 17 -2.73 -3.28 -15.90
N CYS A 18 -1.90 -2.65 -15.07
CA CYS A 18 -0.44 -2.70 -15.17
C CYS A 18 0.17 -3.93 -14.47
N ALA A 19 -0.61 -4.70 -13.71
CA ALA A 19 -0.15 -5.93 -13.08
C ALA A 19 -0.21 -7.11 -14.04
N GLU A 20 0.71 -8.06 -13.90
CA GLU A 20 0.69 -9.29 -14.69
C GLU A 20 -0.51 -10.17 -14.31
N LEU A 21 -1.04 -10.94 -15.25
CA LEU A 21 -2.19 -11.84 -15.03
C LEU A 21 -1.93 -12.93 -13.98
N GLU A 22 -0.66 -13.15 -13.63
CA GLU A 22 -0.24 -14.06 -12.56
C GLU A 22 -0.49 -13.49 -11.15
N MET A 23 -0.82 -12.19 -11.04
CA MET A 23 -1.12 -11.52 -9.77
C MET A 23 -2.52 -11.87 -9.25
N GLY A 24 -2.89 -13.15 -9.35
CA GLY A 24 -4.09 -13.69 -8.74
C GLY A 24 -3.99 -13.82 -7.21
N PRO A 25 -5.12 -13.85 -6.50
CA PRO A 25 -5.15 -13.91 -5.04
C PRO A 25 -4.35 -15.07 -4.42
N ARG A 26 -4.42 -16.28 -5.01
CA ARG A 26 -3.67 -17.46 -4.51
C ARG A 26 -2.18 -17.30 -4.67
N ALA A 27 -1.75 -16.82 -5.83
CA ALA A 27 -0.35 -16.65 -6.14
C ALA A 27 0.29 -15.55 -5.28
N ILE A 28 -0.41 -14.43 -5.05
CA ILE A 28 0.03 -13.37 -4.13
C ILE A 28 0.20 -13.92 -2.71
N VAL A 29 -0.80 -14.64 -2.18
CA VAL A 29 -0.73 -15.20 -0.83
C VAL A 29 0.38 -16.23 -0.69
N ALA A 30 0.55 -17.11 -1.69
CA ALA A 30 1.65 -18.08 -1.70
C ALA A 30 3.03 -17.42 -1.74
N ALA A 31 3.19 -16.39 -2.57
CA ALA A 31 4.44 -15.63 -2.65
C ALA A 31 4.71 -14.85 -1.35
N ALA A 32 3.68 -14.26 -0.73
CA ALA A 32 3.80 -13.58 0.55
C ALA A 32 4.25 -14.54 1.66
N ALA A 33 3.63 -15.73 1.75
CA ALA A 33 4.03 -16.77 2.69
C ALA A 33 5.48 -17.22 2.50
N ALA A 34 5.89 -17.47 1.24
CA ALA A 34 7.25 -17.86 0.89
C ALA A 34 8.29 -16.79 1.27
N ASN A 35 7.92 -15.51 1.25
CA ASN A 35 8.78 -14.39 1.64
C ASN A 35 8.65 -14.01 3.13
N GLY A 36 7.87 -14.76 3.93
CA GLY A 36 7.68 -14.52 5.35
C GLY A 36 6.94 -13.23 5.68
N ILE A 37 6.12 -12.73 4.74
CA ILE A 37 5.27 -11.56 4.95
C ILE A 37 4.08 -11.98 5.81
N GLY A 38 3.86 -11.28 6.91
CA GLY A 38 2.76 -11.54 7.84
C GLY A 38 1.66 -10.48 7.81
N LEU A 39 1.90 -9.37 7.10
CA LEU A 39 0.94 -8.29 6.90
C LEU A 39 1.03 -7.79 5.45
N LEU A 40 -0.07 -7.94 4.71
CA LEU A 40 -0.21 -7.43 3.33
C LEU A 40 -1.12 -6.20 3.30
N GLY A 41 -0.75 -5.22 2.48
CA GLY A 41 -1.66 -4.21 1.97
C GLY A 41 -2.01 -4.54 0.52
N ILE A 42 -3.27 -4.68 0.21
CA ILE A 42 -3.74 -4.84 -1.17
C ILE A 42 -4.27 -3.50 -1.64
N THR A 43 -3.67 -2.97 -2.70
CA THR A 43 -3.76 -1.55 -3.07
C THR A 43 -3.87 -1.37 -4.58
N ASP A 44 -4.86 -2.01 -5.20
CA ASP A 44 -5.13 -1.80 -6.62
C ASP A 44 -5.43 -0.32 -6.94
N HIS A 45 -5.05 0.12 -8.14
CA HIS A 45 -5.27 1.50 -8.58
C HIS A 45 -6.75 1.88 -8.56
N ASN A 46 -7.13 2.87 -7.74
CA ASN A 46 -8.48 3.42 -7.60
C ASN A 46 -9.59 2.37 -7.41
N ALA A 47 -9.25 1.16 -6.95
CA ALA A 47 -10.15 0.02 -6.87
C ALA A 47 -9.86 -0.88 -5.67
N TRP A 48 -10.83 -1.74 -5.31
CA TRP A 48 -10.72 -2.62 -4.13
C TRP A 48 -11.38 -3.99 -4.31
N ALA A 49 -11.96 -4.27 -5.48
CA ALA A 49 -12.86 -5.42 -5.65
C ALA A 49 -12.20 -6.77 -5.36
N ASN A 50 -10.88 -6.91 -5.54
CA ASN A 50 -10.14 -8.14 -5.26
C ASN A 50 -9.62 -8.26 -3.81
N VAL A 51 -9.69 -7.19 -3.00
CA VAL A 51 -9.23 -7.21 -1.60
C VAL A 51 -9.92 -8.31 -0.78
N PRO A 52 -11.26 -8.51 -0.87
CA PRO A 52 -11.94 -9.59 -0.13
C PRO A 52 -11.42 -10.98 -0.47
N ALA A 53 -11.12 -11.24 -1.75
CA ALA A 53 -10.60 -12.52 -2.22
C ALA A 53 -9.22 -12.82 -1.62
N VAL A 54 -8.31 -11.84 -1.67
CA VAL A 54 -6.97 -11.98 -1.07
C VAL A 54 -7.07 -12.14 0.43
N ALA A 55 -7.89 -11.33 1.12
CA ALA A 55 -8.05 -11.38 2.57
C ALA A 55 -8.57 -12.76 3.04
N ALA A 56 -9.54 -13.35 2.34
CA ALA A 56 -10.07 -14.65 2.66
C ALA A 56 -9.03 -15.78 2.53
N LEU A 57 -8.16 -15.71 1.52
CA LEU A 57 -7.09 -16.68 1.31
C LEU A 57 -5.93 -16.46 2.28
N ALA A 58 -5.49 -15.23 2.49
CA ALA A 58 -4.42 -14.87 3.39
C ALA A 58 -4.69 -15.30 4.84
N ALA A 59 -5.96 -15.20 5.30
CA ALA A 59 -6.37 -15.64 6.62
C ALA A 59 -6.15 -17.15 6.84
N ARG A 60 -6.26 -17.97 5.80
CA ARG A 60 -6.00 -19.42 5.87
C ARG A 60 -4.52 -19.75 6.09
N GLU A 61 -3.64 -18.86 5.65
CA GLU A 61 -2.18 -18.94 5.79
C GLU A 61 -1.65 -18.16 7.01
N GLY A 62 -2.55 -17.58 7.84
CA GLY A 62 -2.18 -16.78 9.01
C GLY A 62 -1.57 -15.41 8.65
N ILE A 63 -1.76 -14.96 7.42
CA ILE A 63 -1.35 -13.64 6.94
C ILE A 63 -2.53 -12.68 7.10
N ALA A 64 -2.28 -11.52 7.72
CA ALA A 64 -3.28 -10.47 7.81
C ALA A 64 -3.25 -9.58 6.56
N VAL A 65 -4.42 -9.06 6.18
CA VAL A 65 -4.54 -8.07 5.11
C VAL A 65 -5.07 -6.77 5.70
N LEU A 66 -4.39 -5.67 5.43
CA LEU A 66 -4.95 -4.32 5.57
C LEU A 66 -5.75 -4.01 4.30
N PRO A 67 -7.07 -3.85 4.41
CA PRO A 67 -7.88 -3.46 3.28
C PRO A 67 -7.50 -2.07 2.79
N GLY A 68 -7.12 -1.93 1.52
CA GLY A 68 -6.65 -0.66 0.99
C GLY A 68 -6.89 -0.47 -0.49
N MET A 69 -6.44 0.66 -0.99
CA MET A 69 -6.34 1.00 -2.40
C MET A 69 -5.22 2.01 -2.61
N GLU A 70 -4.66 2.06 -3.81
CA GLU A 70 -3.79 3.15 -4.25
C GLU A 70 -4.60 4.14 -5.07
N VAL A 71 -4.78 5.35 -4.54
CA VAL A 71 -5.51 6.42 -5.23
C VAL A 71 -4.52 7.31 -5.97
N GLN A 72 -4.76 7.53 -7.27
CA GLN A 72 -4.05 8.54 -8.04
C GLN A 72 -4.84 9.86 -7.98
N THR A 73 -4.32 10.85 -7.27
CA THR A 73 -4.98 12.15 -7.06
C THR A 73 -4.96 13.03 -8.30
N ARG A 74 -5.67 14.16 -8.26
CA ARG A 74 -5.69 15.17 -9.34
C ARG A 74 -4.30 15.74 -9.66
N GLU A 75 -3.43 15.78 -8.66
CA GLU A 75 -2.03 16.20 -8.81
C GLU A 75 -1.14 15.10 -9.43
N GLU A 76 -1.74 13.99 -9.87
CA GLU A 76 -1.03 12.80 -10.35
C GLU A 76 -0.06 12.23 -9.30
N VAL A 77 -0.43 12.30 -8.03
CA VAL A 77 0.29 11.69 -6.91
C VAL A 77 -0.42 10.42 -6.47
N HIS A 78 0.33 9.34 -6.31
CA HIS A 78 -0.18 8.09 -5.76
C HIS A 78 -0.19 8.14 -4.24
N VAL A 79 -1.26 7.66 -3.64
CA VAL A 79 -1.40 7.56 -2.19
C VAL A 79 -2.04 6.22 -1.79
N LEU A 80 -1.46 5.57 -0.81
CA LEU A 80 -2.01 4.37 -0.20
C LEU A 80 -3.02 4.77 0.87
N CYS A 81 -4.23 4.29 0.72
CA CYS A 81 -5.32 4.50 1.66
C CYS A 81 -5.72 3.16 2.26
N PHE A 82 -5.57 2.98 3.58
CA PHE A 82 -5.95 1.75 4.28
C PHE A 82 -7.11 1.99 5.23
N PHE A 83 -7.90 0.96 5.45
CA PHE A 83 -9.13 1.07 6.24
C PHE A 83 -9.19 -0.03 7.31
N PRO A 84 -9.96 0.20 8.41
CA PRO A 84 -10.02 -0.77 9.50
C PRO A 84 -10.67 -2.10 9.09
N ASP A 85 -11.53 -2.08 8.09
CA ASP A 85 -12.26 -3.24 7.61
C ASP A 85 -12.71 -3.10 6.15
N LEU A 86 -13.21 -4.20 5.57
CA LEU A 86 -13.72 -4.25 4.18
C LEU A 86 -14.95 -3.35 3.97
N ALA A 87 -15.76 -3.13 5.00
CA ALA A 87 -16.96 -2.31 4.87
C ALA A 87 -16.59 -0.83 4.71
N SER A 88 -15.66 -0.35 5.53
CA SER A 88 -15.12 1.02 5.42
C SER A 88 -14.42 1.22 4.08
N LEU A 89 -13.60 0.25 3.64
CA LEU A 89 -12.96 0.26 2.33
C LEU A 89 -14.00 0.36 1.20
N ALA A 90 -15.06 -0.43 1.23
CA ALA A 90 -16.08 -0.43 0.19
C ALA A 90 -16.81 0.92 0.10
N VAL A 91 -17.13 1.54 1.26
CA VAL A 91 -17.79 2.86 1.30
C VAL A 91 -16.90 3.93 0.67
N VAL A 92 -15.62 3.98 1.07
CA VAL A 92 -14.68 4.96 0.52
C VAL A 92 -14.37 4.66 -0.95
N GLY A 93 -14.19 3.39 -1.30
CA GLY A 93 -13.94 2.99 -2.67
C GLY A 93 -15.04 3.43 -3.62
N GLU A 94 -16.32 3.30 -3.23
CA GLU A 94 -17.43 3.83 -4.02
C GLU A 94 -17.41 5.37 -4.10
N GLU A 95 -16.95 6.06 -3.08
CA GLU A 95 -16.76 7.52 -3.14
C GLU A 95 -15.66 7.89 -4.13
N ILE A 96 -14.50 7.27 -4.04
CA ILE A 96 -13.37 7.46 -4.98
C ILE A 96 -13.80 7.16 -6.41
N ARG A 97 -14.53 6.05 -6.64
CA ARG A 97 -15.01 5.64 -7.96
C ARG A 97 -15.93 6.69 -8.62
N ARG A 98 -16.72 7.43 -7.85
CA ARG A 98 -17.58 8.51 -8.39
C ARG A 98 -16.77 9.68 -8.94
N HIS A 99 -15.54 9.88 -8.47
CA HIS A 99 -14.62 10.92 -8.92
C HIS A 99 -13.61 10.43 -9.96
N LEU A 100 -13.66 9.16 -10.34
CA LEU A 100 -12.85 8.64 -11.43
C LEU A 100 -13.47 9.05 -12.77
N PRO A 101 -12.71 9.64 -13.70
CA PRO A 101 -13.19 9.98 -15.03
C PRO A 101 -13.77 8.75 -15.74
N ARG A 102 -14.93 8.91 -16.38
CA ARG A 102 -15.62 7.82 -17.09
C ARG A 102 -14.97 7.54 -18.46
N ILE A 103 -13.70 7.15 -18.44
CA ILE A 103 -12.93 6.75 -19.61
C ILE A 103 -12.95 5.24 -19.66
N GLU A 104 -13.40 4.69 -20.78
CA GLU A 104 -13.45 3.23 -20.98
C GLU A 104 -12.03 2.65 -21.07
N ASN A 105 -11.81 1.54 -20.38
CA ASN A 105 -10.56 0.80 -20.50
C ASN A 105 -10.43 0.21 -21.92
N ARG A 106 -9.21 0.18 -22.41
CA ARG A 106 -8.83 -0.49 -23.66
C ARG A 106 -7.82 -1.58 -23.33
N PRO A 107 -8.26 -2.83 -23.10
CA PRO A 107 -7.40 -3.93 -22.66
C PRO A 107 -6.19 -4.17 -23.56
N GLU A 108 -6.34 -3.94 -24.88
CA GLU A 108 -5.27 -4.07 -25.86
C GLU A 108 -4.15 -3.02 -25.70
N VAL A 109 -4.40 -1.95 -24.89
CA VAL A 109 -3.44 -0.87 -24.64
C VAL A 109 -2.96 -0.90 -23.20
N PHE A 110 -3.89 -1.05 -22.25
CA PHE A 110 -3.62 -0.87 -20.81
C PHE A 110 -3.58 -2.18 -20.04
N GLY A 111 -4.12 -3.28 -20.57
CA GLY A 111 -4.31 -4.55 -19.88
C GLY A 111 -5.74 -4.75 -19.38
N ASP A 112 -6.03 -5.98 -18.99
CA ASP A 112 -7.31 -6.36 -18.39
C ASP A 112 -7.41 -5.87 -16.94
N GLN A 113 -8.64 -5.56 -16.51
CA GLN A 113 -8.97 -5.17 -15.13
C GLN A 113 -9.92 -6.22 -14.56
N VAL A 114 -9.34 -7.35 -14.10
CA VAL A 114 -10.09 -8.57 -13.80
C VAL A 114 -10.55 -8.59 -12.35
N ILE A 115 -11.85 -8.80 -12.13
CA ILE A 115 -12.43 -8.99 -10.81
C ILE A 115 -12.59 -10.49 -10.58
N VAL A 116 -12.04 -11.00 -9.46
CA VAL A 116 -12.05 -12.44 -9.12
C VAL A 116 -12.53 -12.69 -7.69
N ASP A 117 -13.04 -13.91 -7.46
CA ASP A 117 -13.32 -14.41 -6.10
C ASP A 117 -12.11 -15.14 -5.48
N ALA A 118 -12.29 -15.69 -4.28
CA ALA A 118 -11.24 -16.43 -3.58
C ALA A 118 -10.92 -17.80 -4.23
N GLU A 119 -11.78 -18.31 -5.08
CA GLU A 119 -11.59 -19.50 -5.89
C GLU A 119 -10.91 -19.20 -7.23
N GLU A 120 -10.67 -17.89 -7.52
CA GLU A 120 -10.13 -17.32 -8.77
C GLU A 120 -11.08 -17.47 -9.96
N ASN A 121 -12.38 -17.61 -9.69
CA ASN A 121 -13.38 -17.46 -10.75
C ASN A 121 -13.47 -15.97 -11.15
N ILE A 122 -13.52 -15.71 -12.45
CA ILE A 122 -13.74 -14.36 -12.97
C ILE A 122 -15.20 -13.96 -12.69
N LEU A 123 -15.38 -12.92 -11.87
CA LEU A 123 -16.68 -12.33 -11.56
C LEU A 123 -17.08 -11.26 -12.57
N GLY A 124 -16.11 -10.64 -13.22
CA GLY A 124 -16.30 -9.59 -14.20
C GLY A 124 -15.02 -8.82 -14.52
N PHE A 125 -15.21 -7.72 -15.24
CA PHE A 125 -14.14 -6.79 -15.59
C PHE A 125 -14.57 -5.38 -15.19
N GLU A 126 -13.62 -4.59 -14.66
CA GLU A 126 -13.86 -3.15 -14.49
C GLU A 126 -13.65 -2.47 -15.85
N ASN A 127 -14.71 -1.81 -16.34
CA ASN A 127 -14.69 -1.18 -17.67
C ASN A 127 -14.16 0.25 -17.65
N THR A 128 -14.15 0.91 -16.48
CA THR A 128 -13.56 2.24 -16.34
C THR A 128 -12.07 2.12 -16.17
N LEU A 129 -11.27 2.87 -16.94
CA LEU A 129 -9.82 2.83 -16.84
C LEU A 129 -9.35 3.31 -15.46
N LEU A 130 -8.76 2.39 -14.69
CA LEU A 130 -8.32 2.61 -13.32
C LEU A 130 -7.04 3.45 -13.21
N LEU A 131 -6.24 3.57 -14.29
CA LEU A 131 -4.97 4.32 -14.30
C LEU A 131 -5.16 5.85 -14.46
N ASN A 132 -6.37 6.36 -14.40
CA ASN A 132 -6.61 7.79 -14.43
C ASN A 132 -6.54 8.43 -13.04
N SER A 133 -6.14 9.70 -12.99
CA SER A 133 -6.31 10.50 -11.78
C SER A 133 -7.79 10.71 -11.46
N VAL A 134 -8.14 10.56 -10.18
CA VAL A 134 -9.46 10.99 -9.70
C VAL A 134 -9.55 12.53 -9.67
N GLU A 135 -10.76 13.07 -9.73
CA GLU A 135 -11.01 14.53 -9.65
C GLU A 135 -10.95 15.07 -8.21
N LEU A 136 -10.15 14.43 -7.35
CA LEU A 136 -9.94 14.81 -5.94
C LEU A 136 -8.48 15.22 -5.73
N THR A 137 -8.27 16.26 -4.91
CA THR A 137 -6.93 16.67 -4.46
C THR A 137 -6.37 15.71 -3.41
N LEU A 138 -5.06 15.83 -3.15
CA LEU A 138 -4.39 15.13 -2.05
C LEU A 138 -5.10 15.34 -0.72
N GLU A 139 -5.45 16.58 -0.39
CA GLU A 139 -6.12 16.94 0.86
C GLU A 139 -7.54 16.35 0.92
N GLU A 140 -8.29 16.37 -0.19
CA GLU A 140 -9.63 15.78 -0.25
C GLU A 140 -9.58 14.25 -0.05
N VAL A 141 -8.61 13.57 -0.66
CA VAL A 141 -8.41 12.11 -0.45
C VAL A 141 -7.98 11.84 1.00
N GLN A 142 -7.09 12.66 1.58
CA GLN A 142 -6.73 12.54 3.00
C GLN A 142 -7.95 12.68 3.90
N ASP A 143 -8.78 13.69 3.67
CA ASP A 143 -9.99 13.95 4.48
C ASP A 143 -11.00 12.80 4.38
N ILE A 144 -11.25 12.28 3.19
CA ILE A 144 -12.11 11.12 2.96
C ILE A 144 -11.57 9.91 3.73
N THR A 145 -10.28 9.64 3.61
CA THR A 145 -9.62 8.51 4.28
C THR A 145 -9.73 8.64 5.81
N ARG A 146 -9.44 9.82 6.35
CA ARG A 146 -9.49 10.07 7.80
C ARG A 146 -10.91 9.99 8.37
N ARG A 147 -11.92 10.49 7.66
CA ARG A 147 -13.34 10.36 8.10
C ARG A 147 -13.77 8.91 8.22
N ALA A 148 -13.18 8.00 7.45
CA ALA A 148 -13.42 6.56 7.54
C ALA A 148 -12.53 5.84 8.58
N GLY A 149 -11.73 6.59 9.38
CA GLY A 149 -10.78 6.01 10.33
C GLY A 149 -9.58 5.34 9.67
N GLY A 150 -9.28 5.74 8.44
CA GLY A 150 -8.23 5.16 7.62
C GLY A 150 -6.86 5.81 7.82
N LEU A 151 -5.85 5.17 7.24
CA LEU A 151 -4.45 5.55 7.22
C LEU A 151 -4.10 6.07 5.82
N PHE A 152 -3.44 7.23 5.73
CA PHE A 152 -3.09 7.93 4.50
C PHE A 152 -1.57 8.01 4.35
N ILE A 153 -1.01 7.40 3.29
CA ILE A 153 0.42 7.31 3.05
C ILE A 153 0.72 7.67 1.60
N PRO A 154 1.33 8.83 1.30
CA PRO A 154 1.87 9.10 -0.03
C PRO A 154 2.86 8.00 -0.46
N ALA A 155 2.60 7.43 -1.66
CA ALA A 155 3.35 6.30 -2.19
C ALA A 155 4.67 6.74 -2.83
N HIS A 156 5.70 5.89 -2.70
CA HIS A 156 7.01 5.97 -3.38
C HIS A 156 7.46 7.41 -3.68
N VAL A 157 7.48 8.27 -2.65
CA VAL A 157 7.67 9.73 -2.75
C VAL A 157 8.95 10.17 -3.46
N ASP A 158 9.92 9.29 -3.60
CA ASP A 158 11.23 9.47 -4.24
C ASP A 158 11.25 9.12 -5.74
N ARG A 159 10.15 8.61 -6.31
CA ARG A 159 10.08 8.28 -7.75
C ARG A 159 10.00 9.53 -8.63
N PRO A 160 10.48 9.45 -9.89
CA PRO A 160 10.46 10.58 -10.82
C PRO A 160 9.09 10.90 -11.41
N ALA A 161 8.08 10.05 -11.18
CA ALA A 161 6.71 10.21 -11.66
C ALA A 161 5.72 9.67 -10.63
N PHE A 162 4.49 10.20 -10.65
CA PHE A 162 3.38 9.82 -9.79
C PHE A 162 3.73 9.89 -8.30
N SER A 163 4.65 10.77 -7.94
CA SER A 163 5.14 10.92 -6.59
C SER A 163 4.99 12.36 -6.09
N LEU A 164 4.85 12.47 -4.78
CA LEU A 164 4.66 13.77 -4.13
C LEU A 164 5.80 14.73 -4.40
N LEU A 165 7.06 14.26 -4.36
CA LEU A 165 8.22 15.13 -4.57
C LEU A 165 8.44 15.47 -6.04
N ALA A 166 8.16 14.55 -6.97
CA ALA A 166 8.31 14.85 -8.39
C ALA A 166 7.26 15.85 -8.89
N ASN A 167 6.02 15.71 -8.42
CA ASN A 167 4.91 16.51 -8.91
C ASN A 167 4.74 17.84 -8.15
N LEU A 168 5.02 17.87 -6.84
CA LEU A 168 4.82 19.05 -6.00
C LEU A 168 6.12 19.66 -5.45
N GLY A 169 7.20 18.90 -5.44
CA GLY A 169 8.51 19.36 -4.93
C GLY A 169 8.63 19.38 -3.41
N VAL A 170 7.53 19.34 -2.69
CA VAL A 170 7.45 19.44 -1.22
C VAL A 170 6.28 18.59 -0.70
N VAL A 171 6.30 18.28 0.59
CA VAL A 171 5.09 17.85 1.31
C VAL A 171 4.27 19.10 1.61
N PRO A 172 3.03 19.26 1.07
CA PRO A 172 2.21 20.43 1.35
C PRO A 172 2.01 20.63 2.86
N PRO A 173 2.09 21.88 3.38
CA PRO A 173 1.96 22.13 4.81
C PRO A 173 0.61 21.73 5.42
N ALA A 174 -0.44 21.66 4.60
CA ALA A 174 -1.78 21.22 5.01
C ALA A 174 -1.92 19.70 5.04
N LEU A 175 -0.95 18.97 4.47
CA LEU A 175 -0.99 17.53 4.41
C LEU A 175 -0.35 16.93 5.67
N GLU A 176 -1.06 16.03 6.30
CA GLU A 176 -0.61 15.33 7.52
C GLU A 176 -0.54 13.82 7.25
N PRO A 177 0.43 13.34 6.46
CA PRO A 177 0.55 11.92 6.18
C PRO A 177 0.95 11.14 7.44
N ASP A 178 0.41 9.95 7.61
CA ASP A 178 0.74 9.06 8.74
C ASP A 178 2.16 8.48 8.60
N ALA A 179 2.61 8.31 7.36
CA ALA A 179 3.96 7.94 6.96
C ALA A 179 4.20 8.38 5.51
N LEU A 180 5.43 8.23 5.04
CA LEU A 180 5.77 8.35 3.63
C LEU A 180 6.37 7.00 3.16
N GLU A 181 5.91 6.51 2.02
CA GLU A 181 6.53 5.35 1.41
C GLU A 181 7.71 5.80 0.52
N ILE A 182 8.86 5.15 0.70
CA ILE A 182 10.03 5.28 -0.17
C ILE A 182 10.19 4.03 -1.02
N SER A 183 10.70 4.18 -2.23
CA SER A 183 10.97 3.03 -3.09
C SER A 183 12.03 2.11 -2.47
N GLY A 184 11.96 0.81 -2.76
CA GLY A 184 12.98 -0.14 -2.30
C GLY A 184 14.39 0.08 -2.87
N ARG A 185 14.59 1.12 -3.70
CA ARG A 185 15.87 1.46 -4.34
C ARG A 185 16.79 2.31 -3.47
N VAL A 186 16.22 3.02 -2.50
CA VAL A 186 16.94 3.96 -1.63
C VAL A 186 16.84 3.53 -0.16
N THR A 187 17.78 3.93 0.64
CA THR A 187 17.72 3.79 2.10
C THR A 187 17.05 5.00 2.74
N PRO A 188 16.51 4.88 3.97
CA PRO A 188 16.02 6.03 4.71
C PRO A 188 17.05 7.16 4.87
N GLU A 189 18.32 6.81 5.04
CA GLU A 189 19.43 7.76 5.19
C GLU A 189 19.69 8.51 3.88
N GLU A 190 19.72 7.79 2.75
CA GLU A 190 19.86 8.39 1.41
C GLU A 190 18.72 9.35 1.13
N VAL A 191 17.47 8.93 1.38
CA VAL A 191 16.27 9.78 1.16
C VAL A 191 16.33 11.04 2.01
N LYS A 192 16.65 10.93 3.31
CA LYS A 192 16.76 12.09 4.19
C LYS A 192 17.91 13.02 3.81
N SER A 193 18.97 12.48 3.24
CA SER A 193 20.10 13.29 2.71
C SER A 193 19.70 14.04 1.45
N LEU A 194 18.99 13.39 0.52
CA LEU A 194 18.52 13.99 -0.73
C LEU A 194 17.36 14.97 -0.51
N PHE A 195 16.47 14.64 0.43
CA PHE A 195 15.27 15.40 0.75
C PHE A 195 15.18 15.69 2.25
N PRO A 196 15.95 16.67 2.78
CA PRO A 196 15.94 16.97 4.21
C PRO A 196 14.55 17.33 4.79
N ALA A 197 13.63 17.82 3.94
CA ALA A 197 12.26 18.11 4.31
C ALA A 197 11.47 16.87 4.77
N LEU A 198 11.92 15.67 4.45
CA LEU A 198 11.30 14.42 4.90
C LEU A 198 11.78 13.97 6.30
N THR A 199 12.72 14.70 6.90
CA THR A 199 13.18 14.45 8.27
C THR A 199 12.02 14.73 9.23
N GLY A 200 11.66 13.75 10.05
CA GLY A 200 10.53 13.86 11.00
C GLY A 200 9.32 13.02 10.62
N TYR A 201 9.22 12.61 9.35
CA TYR A 201 8.19 11.65 8.94
C TYR A 201 8.63 10.21 9.20
N SER A 202 7.70 9.37 9.59
CA SER A 202 7.88 7.92 9.56
C SER A 202 7.99 7.45 8.11
N LEU A 203 8.97 6.58 7.84
CA LEU A 203 9.20 6.03 6.52
C LEU A 203 8.84 4.54 6.50
N ILE A 204 8.21 4.11 5.44
CA ILE A 204 8.00 2.70 5.09
C ILE A 204 8.55 2.43 3.68
N THR A 205 8.74 1.16 3.36
CA THR A 205 9.01 0.69 2.00
C THR A 205 8.17 -0.55 1.74
N SER A 206 7.71 -0.70 0.52
CA SER A 206 6.94 -1.85 0.05
C SER A 206 7.47 -2.30 -1.30
N SER A 207 6.92 -3.38 -1.83
CA SER A 207 7.33 -3.89 -3.13
C SER A 207 6.80 -3.07 -4.29
N ASP A 208 5.60 -2.54 -4.17
CA ASP A 208 4.79 -2.03 -5.28
C ASP A 208 4.68 -3.13 -6.36
N ALA A 209 4.32 -4.34 -5.89
CA ALA A 209 4.38 -5.55 -6.67
C ALA A 209 3.33 -5.55 -7.77
N HIS A 210 3.79 -5.64 -9.01
CA HIS A 210 3.00 -5.87 -10.21
C HIS A 210 3.29 -7.25 -10.81
N ARG A 211 4.28 -7.97 -10.24
CA ARG A 211 4.70 -9.34 -10.56
C ARG A 211 4.96 -10.09 -9.28
N LEU A 212 4.79 -11.41 -9.31
CA LEU A 212 5.08 -12.24 -8.13
C LEU A 212 6.53 -12.14 -7.65
N SER A 213 7.48 -11.95 -8.57
CA SER A 213 8.90 -11.75 -8.25
C SER A 213 9.17 -10.48 -7.45
N ASP A 214 8.31 -9.46 -7.58
CA ASP A 214 8.50 -8.17 -6.91
C ASP A 214 8.29 -8.28 -5.38
N LEU A 215 7.53 -9.29 -4.91
CA LEU A 215 7.34 -9.57 -3.48
C LEU A 215 8.64 -10.02 -2.77
N ALA A 216 9.67 -10.39 -3.51
CA ALA A 216 11.00 -10.70 -3.00
C ALA A 216 11.88 -9.44 -2.95
N THR A 217 11.48 -8.44 -2.17
CA THR A 217 12.15 -7.14 -2.11
C THR A 217 13.51 -7.18 -1.42
N PRO A 218 14.48 -6.33 -1.83
CA PRO A 218 15.77 -6.20 -1.15
C PRO A 218 15.66 -5.54 0.23
N ARG A 219 14.56 -4.84 0.51
CA ARG A 219 14.24 -4.21 1.80
C ARG A 219 12.80 -4.48 2.16
N ALA A 220 12.49 -4.51 3.44
CA ALA A 220 11.13 -4.70 3.93
C ALA A 220 10.86 -3.82 5.15
N THR A 221 9.62 -3.37 5.26
CA THR A 221 9.10 -2.75 6.46
C THR A 221 8.78 -3.81 7.50
N TRP A 222 9.20 -3.56 8.73
CA TRP A 222 8.88 -4.37 9.88
C TRP A 222 8.20 -3.52 10.94
N PHE A 223 7.07 -4.02 11.44
CA PHE A 223 6.34 -3.41 12.54
C PHE A 223 6.52 -4.22 13.82
N TYR A 224 6.83 -3.55 14.93
CA TYR A 224 6.84 -4.14 16.27
C TYR A 224 5.51 -3.84 16.94
N VAL A 225 4.59 -4.78 16.90
CA VAL A 225 3.17 -4.60 17.20
C VAL A 225 2.60 -5.76 18.02
N ALA A 226 1.46 -5.55 18.69
CA ALA A 226 0.76 -6.57 19.44
C ALA A 226 -0.13 -7.45 18.55
N ALA A 227 -0.68 -6.89 17.47
CA ALA A 227 -1.56 -7.55 16.52
C ALA A 227 -1.39 -6.95 15.11
N PRO A 228 -1.69 -7.69 14.04
CA PRO A 228 -1.62 -7.19 12.66
C PRO A 228 -2.89 -6.40 12.30
N THR A 229 -3.12 -5.27 12.93
CA THR A 229 -4.30 -4.41 12.73
C THR A 229 -3.90 -3.00 12.36
N LEU A 230 -4.80 -2.27 11.69
CA LEU A 230 -4.58 -0.87 11.33
C LEU A 230 -4.22 -0.02 12.55
N ALA A 231 -4.94 -0.20 13.66
CA ALA A 231 -4.68 0.56 14.90
C ALA A 231 -3.26 0.34 15.44
N GLU A 232 -2.75 -0.88 15.39
CA GLU A 232 -1.39 -1.20 15.82
C GLU A 232 -0.33 -0.63 14.86
N VAL A 233 -0.63 -0.61 13.56
CA VAL A 233 0.23 0.03 12.54
C VAL A 233 0.30 1.54 12.79
N VAL A 234 -0.82 2.20 13.05
CA VAL A 234 -0.86 3.64 13.41
C VAL A 234 0.00 3.92 14.64
N LEU A 235 -0.12 3.13 15.70
CA LEU A 235 0.71 3.28 16.90
C LEU A 235 2.20 3.07 16.60
N ALA A 236 2.53 2.12 15.71
CA ALA A 236 3.93 1.85 15.33
C ALA A 236 4.53 2.98 14.49
N LEU A 237 3.76 3.54 13.56
CA LEU A 237 4.17 4.70 12.76
C LEU A 237 4.39 5.93 13.65
N ALA A 238 3.55 6.13 14.64
CA ALA A 238 3.68 7.22 15.61
C ALA A 238 4.75 6.97 16.70
N GLY A 239 5.32 5.75 16.78
CA GLY A 239 6.29 5.38 17.83
C GLY A 239 5.71 5.34 19.24
N LEU A 240 4.40 5.07 19.37
CA LEU A 240 3.67 5.11 20.62
C LEU A 240 3.62 3.75 21.33
N GLU A 241 3.51 3.80 22.66
CA GLU A 241 3.30 2.62 23.53
C GLU A 241 4.31 1.47 23.29
N GLY A 242 5.54 1.80 22.92
CA GLY A 242 6.60 0.83 22.63
C GLY A 242 6.52 0.16 21.27
N ARG A 243 5.50 0.50 20.43
CA ARG A 243 5.42 0.07 19.04
C ARG A 243 6.45 0.81 18.21
N LYS A 244 6.91 0.18 17.12
CA LYS A 244 7.96 0.73 16.27
C LYS A 244 7.77 0.27 14.83
N VAL A 245 8.30 1.06 13.91
CA VAL A 245 8.48 0.70 12.50
C VAL A 245 9.96 0.83 12.14
N VAL A 246 10.47 -0.11 11.36
CA VAL A 246 11.84 -0.07 10.82
C VAL A 246 11.85 -0.61 9.39
N ILE A 247 12.78 -0.09 8.58
CA ILE A 247 13.09 -0.64 7.26
C ILE A 247 14.38 -1.43 7.41
N VAL A 248 14.37 -2.72 7.02
CA VAL A 248 15.50 -3.63 7.15
C VAL A 248 15.88 -4.17 5.79
N SER A 249 17.16 -4.24 5.48
CA SER A 249 17.67 -4.94 4.30
C SER A 249 17.34 -6.43 4.40
N SER A 250 16.88 -7.05 3.32
CA SER A 250 16.61 -8.50 3.29
C SER A 250 17.87 -9.36 3.48
N LEU A 251 19.05 -8.76 3.33
CA LEU A 251 20.36 -9.39 3.60
C LEU A 251 20.72 -9.35 5.09
N GLU A 252 20.06 -8.49 5.88
CA GLU A 252 20.20 -8.43 7.32
C GLU A 252 19.12 -9.30 7.95
N ASN A 253 19.52 -10.17 8.87
CA ASN A 253 18.59 -11.04 9.61
C ASN A 253 17.55 -10.21 10.38
N LYS A 254 16.38 -10.83 10.67
CA LYS A 254 15.26 -10.28 11.44
C LYS A 254 15.71 -9.29 12.53
N PRO A 255 14.91 -8.25 12.85
CA PRO A 255 15.25 -7.22 13.85
C PRO A 255 15.57 -7.72 15.28
N HIS A 256 15.59 -9.03 15.50
CA HIS A 256 15.97 -9.65 16.78
C HIS A 256 17.39 -9.31 17.21
N ASP A 257 18.29 -8.95 16.29
CA ASP A 257 19.68 -8.63 16.57
C ASP A 257 19.96 -7.14 16.71
N LEU A 258 18.95 -6.29 16.57
CA LEU A 258 19.09 -4.88 16.86
C LEU A 258 19.01 -4.68 18.38
N PRO A 259 20.16 -4.38 19.07
CA PRO A 259 20.13 -4.08 20.48
C PRO A 259 19.19 -2.90 20.70
N GLY A 260 18.27 -3.04 21.65
CA GLY A 260 17.41 -1.97 22.07
C GLY A 260 18.25 -0.75 22.46
N ARG A 261 18.42 0.19 21.54
CA ARG A 261 18.91 1.50 21.91
C ARG A 261 17.73 2.25 22.49
N LEU A 262 17.82 2.44 23.81
CA LEU A 262 17.05 3.37 24.62
C LEU A 262 17.20 4.80 24.08
#